data_d4689da886644179418d61f4ce930401
#
_entry.id   d4689da886644179418d61f4ce930401
#
_cell.length_a   1.000
_cell.length_b   1.000
_cell.length_c   1.000
_cell.angle_alpha   90.00
_cell.angle_beta   90.00
_cell.angle_gamma   90.00
#
_symmetry.space_group_name_H-M   'P 1'
#
loop_
_entity.id
_entity.type
_entity.pdbx_description
1 polymer ?
#
loop_
_entity_poly.entity_id
_entity_poly.type
_entity_poly.pdbx_seq_one_letter_code
_entity_poly.pdbx_strand_id
1 'polypeptide(L)'
;MSALTFELQPHRERLGLKGPRAAQWLAANGIDSPATPNTWTNPASVDAAEALLVARLGSAEFFLEAAAGTTLKRIAPSLEEHPPGVYPVLREDWGFVLGGEGVHDVLAQVCNVNFAALSLDSRPLIMTLMIGVAVLVVPQRAAGEERRYRIWCDPTFGPYLSESLGEVVIECGGRCTGVSR
;
A
#
# COMPACT_ATOMS: atom_id res chain seq x y z
N MET A 1 -0.26 -15.06 -18.97
CA MET A 1 0.49 -14.45 -17.85
C MET A 1 0.95 -13.08 -18.30
N SER A 2 0.88 -12.06 -17.46
CA SER A 2 1.32 -10.71 -17.81
C SER A 2 2.84 -10.58 -17.67
N ALA A 3 3.45 -9.70 -18.46
CA ALA A 3 4.88 -9.42 -18.33
C ALA A 3 5.20 -8.84 -16.95
N LEU A 4 6.41 -9.09 -16.42
CA LEU A 4 6.92 -8.47 -15.21
C LEU A 4 6.96 -6.95 -15.36
N THR A 5 6.31 -6.23 -14.44
CA THR A 5 6.24 -4.77 -14.45
C THR A 5 6.50 -4.17 -13.09
N PHE A 6 7.16 -3.03 -13.07
CA PHE A 6 7.36 -2.17 -11.92
C PHE A 6 6.92 -0.75 -12.26
N GLU A 7 5.96 -0.21 -11.51
CA GLU A 7 5.31 1.06 -11.80
C GLU A 7 5.37 2.00 -10.59
N LEU A 8 5.81 3.23 -10.80
CA LEU A 8 5.63 4.31 -9.84
C LEU A 8 4.18 4.79 -9.85
N GLN A 9 3.58 4.98 -8.68
CA GLN A 9 2.19 5.44 -8.48
C GLN A 9 2.17 6.84 -7.82
N PRO A 10 2.54 7.92 -8.55
CA PRO A 10 2.79 9.22 -7.93
C PRO A 10 1.54 9.98 -7.49
N HIS A 11 0.37 9.70 -8.07
CA HIS A 11 -0.83 10.54 -7.93
C HIS A 11 -1.97 9.86 -7.15
N ARG A 12 -1.65 9.21 -6.03
CA ARG A 12 -2.68 8.64 -5.15
C ARG A 12 -2.81 9.47 -3.89
N GLU A 13 -4.04 9.73 -3.48
CA GLU A 13 -4.31 10.40 -2.22
C GLU A 13 -4.11 9.46 -1.06
N ARG A 14 -3.48 9.96 0.00
CA ARG A 14 -3.17 9.18 1.21
C ARG A 14 -3.62 9.91 2.46
N LEU A 15 -4.02 9.16 3.46
CA LEU A 15 -4.40 9.64 4.77
C LEU A 15 -3.90 8.64 5.82
N GLY A 16 -3.21 9.12 6.83
CA GLY A 16 -2.85 8.36 8.00
C GLY A 16 -3.60 8.84 9.23
N LEU A 17 -3.97 7.92 10.09
CA LEU A 17 -4.53 8.27 11.40
C LEU A 17 -4.16 7.21 12.43
N LYS A 18 -4.02 7.66 13.68
CA LYS A 18 -3.79 6.76 14.82
C LYS A 18 -4.54 7.24 16.05
N GLY A 19 -4.68 6.36 17.01
CA GLY A 19 -5.28 6.68 18.31
C GLY A 19 -6.38 5.69 18.73
N PRO A 20 -6.74 5.69 20.02
CA PRO A 20 -7.66 4.70 20.57
C PRO A 20 -9.07 4.72 19.96
N ARG A 21 -9.46 5.84 19.34
CA ARG A 21 -10.76 5.99 18.68
C ARG A 21 -10.68 5.99 17.14
N ALA A 22 -9.51 5.71 16.57
CA ALA A 22 -9.30 5.77 15.12
C ALA A 22 -10.25 4.83 14.35
N ALA A 23 -10.43 3.58 14.78
CA ALA A 23 -11.35 2.64 14.14
C ALA A 23 -12.82 3.09 14.24
N GLN A 24 -13.23 3.63 15.40
CA GLN A 24 -14.58 4.15 15.59
C GLN A 24 -14.85 5.38 14.72
N TRP A 25 -13.86 6.26 14.60
CA TRP A 25 -13.95 7.44 13.76
C TRP A 25 -14.08 7.06 12.27
N LEU A 26 -13.31 6.07 11.79
CA LEU A 26 -13.46 5.53 10.43
C LEU A 26 -14.89 5.02 10.20
N ALA A 27 -15.41 4.20 11.11
CA ALA A 27 -16.77 3.66 11.02
C ALA A 27 -17.83 4.77 11.02
N ALA A 28 -17.69 5.81 11.85
CA ALA A 28 -18.59 6.96 11.88
C ALA A 28 -18.57 7.76 10.58
N ASN A 29 -17.48 7.70 9.81
CA ASN A 29 -17.36 8.29 8.47
C ASN A 29 -17.76 7.33 7.33
N GLY A 30 -18.34 6.16 7.65
CA GLY A 30 -18.79 5.18 6.67
C GLY A 30 -17.67 4.37 6.04
N ILE A 31 -16.51 4.26 6.70
CA ILE A 31 -15.35 3.50 6.20
C ILE A 31 -15.13 2.29 7.07
N ASP A 32 -15.35 1.11 6.49
CA ASP A 32 -15.03 -0.15 7.15
C ASP A 32 -13.51 -0.35 7.19
N SER A 33 -13.00 -0.70 8.36
CA SER A 33 -11.57 -0.97 8.57
C SER A 33 -11.34 -2.43 8.95
N PRO A 34 -10.13 -2.99 8.67
CA PRO A 34 -9.81 -4.35 9.08
C PRO A 34 -9.93 -4.54 10.60
N ALA A 35 -10.52 -5.66 11.03
CA ALA A 35 -10.63 -6.00 12.45
C ALA A 35 -9.28 -6.38 13.07
N THR A 36 -8.40 -7.00 12.27
CA THR A 36 -7.10 -7.55 12.71
C THR A 36 -5.95 -6.62 12.28
N PRO A 37 -4.97 -6.33 13.16
CA PRO A 37 -3.73 -5.66 12.77
C PRO A 37 -2.97 -6.43 11.68
N ASN A 38 -2.14 -5.71 10.92
CA ASN A 38 -1.38 -6.22 9.80
C ASN A 38 -2.23 -6.86 8.70
N THR A 39 -3.43 -6.30 8.49
CA THR A 39 -4.32 -6.67 7.38
C THR A 39 -4.86 -5.43 6.69
N TRP A 40 -5.44 -5.64 5.49
CA TRP A 40 -6.02 -4.58 4.69
C TRP A 40 -7.38 -4.97 4.13
N THR A 41 -8.15 -3.98 3.69
CA THR A 41 -9.44 -4.18 3.00
C THR A 41 -9.68 -3.10 1.94
N ASN A 42 -10.57 -3.40 1.00
CA ASN A 42 -11.26 -2.41 0.18
C ASN A 42 -12.69 -2.32 0.70
N PRO A 43 -13.09 -1.21 1.33
CA PRO A 43 -14.44 -1.08 1.89
C PRO A 43 -15.51 -1.17 0.80
N ALA A 44 -16.51 -2.02 1.01
CA ALA A 44 -17.64 -2.15 0.08
C ALA A 44 -18.56 -0.91 0.07
N SER A 45 -18.47 -0.08 1.10
CA SER A 45 -19.23 1.17 1.25
C SER A 45 -18.73 2.32 0.37
N VAL A 46 -17.58 2.15 -0.29
CA VAL A 46 -16.94 3.16 -1.13
C VAL A 46 -17.04 2.75 -2.59
N ASP A 47 -17.23 3.72 -3.48
CA ASP A 47 -17.29 3.49 -4.92
C ASP A 47 -16.04 2.72 -5.37
N ALA A 48 -16.25 1.66 -6.14
CA ALA A 48 -15.18 0.84 -6.70
C ALA A 48 -14.18 1.65 -7.56
N ALA A 49 -14.65 2.74 -8.18
CA ALA A 49 -13.81 3.65 -8.96
C ALA A 49 -12.75 4.38 -8.11
N GLU A 50 -13.02 4.63 -6.83
CA GLU A 50 -12.05 5.23 -5.91
C GLU A 50 -10.92 4.27 -5.56
N ALA A 51 -11.14 2.96 -5.70
CA ALA A 51 -10.19 1.91 -5.35
C ALA A 51 -9.54 2.15 -3.96
N LEU A 52 -10.39 2.55 -2.97
CA LEU A 52 -9.92 2.84 -1.61
C LEU A 52 -9.35 1.57 -0.98
N LEU A 53 -8.14 1.68 -0.48
CA LEU A 53 -7.48 0.68 0.35
C LEU A 53 -7.40 1.22 1.78
N VAL A 54 -7.81 0.41 2.74
CA VAL A 54 -7.64 0.68 4.18
C VAL A 54 -6.75 -0.40 4.77
N ALA A 55 -5.60 -0.01 5.25
CA ALA A 55 -4.64 -0.89 5.91
C ALA A 55 -4.60 -0.58 7.41
N ARG A 56 -4.67 -1.62 8.25
CA ARG A 56 -4.49 -1.51 9.70
C ARG A 56 -3.07 -1.92 10.06
N LEU A 57 -2.22 -0.92 10.38
CA LEU A 57 -0.80 -1.12 10.63
C LEU A 57 -0.51 -1.69 12.03
N GLY A 58 -1.38 -1.41 12.98
CA GLY A 58 -1.24 -1.83 14.37
C GLY A 58 -2.59 -1.87 15.09
N SER A 59 -2.56 -1.89 16.42
CA SER A 59 -3.80 -1.92 17.21
C SER A 59 -4.71 -0.71 16.97
N ALA A 60 -4.12 0.45 16.71
CA ALA A 60 -4.80 1.74 16.62
C ALA A 60 -4.22 2.67 15.54
N GLU A 61 -3.57 2.14 14.52
CA GLU A 61 -2.98 2.91 13.42
C GLU A 61 -3.47 2.40 12.07
N PHE A 62 -3.85 3.35 11.19
CA PHE A 62 -4.42 3.08 9.89
C PHE A 62 -3.76 3.93 8.80
N PHE A 63 -3.60 3.32 7.64
CA PHE A 63 -3.18 3.94 6.40
C PHE A 63 -4.26 3.75 5.36
N LEU A 64 -4.65 4.83 4.69
CA LEU A 64 -5.65 4.83 3.64
C LEU A 64 -5.03 5.37 2.35
N GLU A 65 -5.37 4.74 1.23
CA GLU A 65 -4.96 5.23 -0.09
C GLU A 65 -6.10 5.06 -1.10
N ALA A 66 -6.38 6.11 -1.87
CA ALA A 66 -7.39 6.10 -2.93
C ALA A 66 -6.82 6.50 -4.29
N ALA A 67 -7.41 5.98 -5.38
CA ALA A 67 -7.05 6.35 -6.75
C ALA A 67 -7.61 7.72 -7.14
N ALA A 68 -8.88 7.98 -6.77
CA ALA A 68 -9.55 9.25 -6.93
C ALA A 68 -10.23 9.58 -5.60
N GLY A 69 -9.79 10.64 -4.94
CA GLY A 69 -10.00 10.81 -3.53
C GLY A 69 -11.26 11.53 -3.12
N THR A 70 -12.45 11.22 -3.62
CA THR A 70 -13.68 11.84 -3.13
C THR A 70 -13.93 11.50 -1.67
N THR A 71 -13.75 10.24 -1.27
CA THR A 71 -13.93 9.82 0.13
C THR A 71 -12.85 10.41 1.04
N LEU A 72 -11.59 10.38 0.67
CA LEU A 72 -10.52 10.95 1.50
C LEU A 72 -10.65 12.47 1.61
N LYS A 73 -10.98 13.18 0.53
CA LYS A 73 -11.26 14.63 0.56
C LYS A 73 -12.45 14.98 1.45
N ARG A 74 -13.47 14.11 1.50
CA ARG A 74 -14.65 14.33 2.34
C ARG A 74 -14.33 14.22 3.83
N ILE A 75 -13.47 13.27 4.22
CA ILE A 75 -13.18 13.01 5.64
C ILE A 75 -11.98 13.79 6.19
N ALA A 76 -11.04 14.22 5.35
CA ALA A 76 -9.85 14.95 5.78
C ALA A 76 -10.16 16.18 6.63
N PRO A 77 -11.11 17.06 6.28
CA PRO A 77 -11.46 18.22 7.10
C PRO A 77 -11.92 17.86 8.52
N SER A 78 -12.69 16.77 8.67
CA SER A 78 -13.15 16.35 10.01
C SER A 78 -12.02 15.75 10.87
N LEU A 79 -10.93 15.30 10.25
CA LEU A 79 -9.73 14.90 10.96
C LEU A 79 -8.91 16.11 11.43
N GLU A 80 -8.91 17.21 10.65
CA GLU A 80 -8.27 18.48 11.01
C GLU A 80 -8.96 19.18 12.21
N GLU A 81 -10.25 18.87 12.47
CA GLU A 81 -10.97 19.32 13.67
C GLU A 81 -10.46 18.66 14.96
N HIS A 82 -9.45 17.79 14.89
CA HIS A 82 -8.83 17.11 16.03
C HIS A 82 -9.84 16.32 16.90
N PRO A 83 -10.57 15.37 16.33
CA PRO A 83 -11.54 14.57 17.10
C PRO A 83 -10.84 13.85 18.26
N PRO A 84 -11.43 13.81 19.47
CA PRO A 84 -10.78 13.26 20.64
C PRO A 84 -10.33 11.81 20.45
N GLY A 85 -9.04 11.51 20.69
CA GLY A 85 -8.46 10.19 20.57
C GLY A 85 -8.23 9.72 19.13
N VAL A 86 -8.21 10.65 18.18
CA VAL A 86 -7.81 10.43 16.79
C VAL A 86 -6.75 11.46 16.41
N TYR A 87 -5.64 10.99 15.90
CA TYR A 87 -4.49 11.85 15.57
C TYR A 87 -4.10 11.64 14.11
N PRO A 88 -4.02 12.69 13.29
CA PRO A 88 -3.55 12.58 11.91
C PRO A 88 -2.09 12.16 11.86
N VAL A 89 -1.75 11.38 10.85
CA VAL A 89 -0.38 11.00 10.51
C VAL A 89 -0.13 11.40 9.07
N LEU A 90 0.88 12.24 8.84
CA LEU A 90 1.26 12.65 7.50
C LEU A 90 1.69 11.43 6.68
N ARG A 91 1.18 11.33 5.45
CA ARG A 91 1.47 10.23 4.52
C ARG A 91 1.81 10.80 3.14
N GLU A 92 3.10 11.00 2.92
CA GLU A 92 3.68 11.43 1.65
C GLU A 92 4.50 10.30 1.00
N ASP A 93 4.19 9.06 1.39
CA ASP A 93 4.92 7.86 0.97
C ASP A 93 5.02 7.79 -0.57
N TRP A 94 6.16 7.37 -1.08
CA TRP A 94 6.25 6.92 -2.46
C TRP A 94 5.58 5.55 -2.58
N GLY A 95 4.74 5.40 -3.61
CA GLY A 95 4.00 4.18 -3.87
C GLY A 95 4.42 3.54 -5.18
N PHE A 96 4.59 2.22 -5.16
CA PHE A 96 4.95 1.42 -6.32
C PHE A 96 4.01 0.24 -6.46
N VAL A 97 3.95 -0.29 -7.68
CA VAL A 97 3.29 -1.55 -7.98
C VAL A 97 4.27 -2.46 -8.70
N LEU A 98 4.46 -3.66 -8.18
CA LEU A 98 5.27 -4.72 -8.76
C LEU A 98 4.37 -5.93 -9.03
N GLY A 99 4.41 -6.51 -10.22
CA GLY A 99 3.59 -7.67 -10.58
C GLY A 99 3.99 -8.32 -11.90
N GLY A 100 3.33 -9.42 -12.23
CA GLY A 100 3.58 -10.19 -13.43
C GLY A 100 4.43 -11.42 -13.23
N GLU A 101 4.75 -12.10 -14.31
CA GLU A 101 5.56 -13.33 -14.31
C GLU A 101 6.97 -13.04 -13.80
N GLY A 102 7.51 -13.92 -12.94
CA GLY A 102 8.83 -13.72 -12.33
C GLY A 102 8.86 -12.76 -11.14
N VAL A 103 7.73 -12.21 -10.69
CA VAL A 103 7.68 -11.26 -9.56
C VAL A 103 8.33 -11.82 -8.29
N HIS A 104 8.20 -13.12 -8.04
CA HIS A 104 8.81 -13.75 -6.86
C HIS A 104 10.33 -13.88 -6.97
N ASP A 105 10.87 -13.96 -8.17
CA ASP A 105 12.33 -13.99 -8.38
C ASP A 105 12.95 -12.63 -8.06
N VAL A 106 12.24 -11.55 -8.40
CA VAL A 106 12.61 -10.18 -7.98
C VAL A 106 12.54 -10.06 -6.45
N LEU A 107 11.39 -10.42 -5.87
CA LEU A 107 11.18 -10.27 -4.42
C LEU A 107 12.17 -11.09 -3.58
N ALA A 108 12.56 -12.28 -4.05
CA ALA A 108 13.54 -13.11 -3.37
C ALA A 108 14.97 -12.50 -3.35
N GLN A 109 15.31 -11.65 -4.31
CA GLN A 109 16.59 -10.97 -4.37
C GLN A 109 16.64 -9.71 -3.47
N VAL A 110 15.50 -9.06 -3.27
CA VAL A 110 15.45 -7.74 -2.63
C VAL A 110 14.90 -7.75 -1.20
N CYS A 111 14.31 -8.87 -0.76
CA CYS A 111 13.64 -8.97 0.55
C CYS A 111 13.73 -10.37 1.14
N ASN A 112 13.90 -10.46 2.46
CA ASN A 112 14.00 -11.75 3.18
C ASN A 112 12.64 -12.42 3.43
N VAL A 113 11.53 -11.79 3.07
CA VAL A 113 10.18 -12.37 3.23
C VAL A 113 9.88 -13.31 2.08
N ASN A 114 9.47 -14.54 2.39
CA ASN A 114 9.00 -15.49 1.37
C ASN A 114 7.57 -15.14 0.92
N PHE A 115 7.45 -14.17 0.01
CA PHE A 115 6.18 -13.73 -0.52
C PHE A 115 5.43 -14.82 -1.30
N ALA A 116 6.14 -15.79 -1.89
CA ALA A 116 5.52 -16.88 -2.62
C ALA A 116 4.69 -17.80 -1.71
N ALA A 117 5.10 -17.97 -0.45
CA ALA A 117 4.43 -18.81 0.54
C ALA A 117 3.26 -18.12 1.27
N LEU A 118 3.06 -16.82 1.07
CA LEU A 118 1.98 -16.09 1.76
C LEU A 118 0.60 -16.49 1.27
N SER A 119 -0.32 -16.80 2.20
CA SER A 119 -1.75 -16.87 1.88
C SER A 119 -2.30 -15.46 1.72
N LEU A 120 -2.97 -15.19 0.61
CA LEU A 120 -3.63 -13.90 0.35
C LEU A 120 -5.06 -13.81 0.91
N ASP A 121 -5.62 -14.92 1.37
CA ASP A 121 -7.00 -15.00 1.84
C ASP A 121 -7.21 -14.20 3.15
N SER A 122 -6.16 -14.12 3.98
CA SER A 122 -6.15 -13.28 5.18
C SER A 122 -5.89 -11.79 4.90
N ARG A 123 -5.69 -11.41 3.62
CA ARG A 123 -5.33 -10.05 3.21
C ARG A 123 -4.17 -9.47 4.04
N PRO A 124 -3.01 -10.15 4.03
CA PRO A 124 -1.89 -9.76 4.88
C PRO A 124 -1.29 -8.42 4.44
N LEU A 125 -0.83 -7.67 5.44
CA LEU A 125 -0.01 -6.48 5.28
C LEU A 125 1.36 -6.79 5.85
N ILE A 126 2.42 -6.52 5.10
CA ILE A 126 3.79 -6.84 5.48
C ILE A 126 4.59 -5.55 5.66
N MET A 127 5.14 -5.37 6.84
CA MET A 127 6.14 -4.33 7.12
C MET A 127 7.51 -5.00 7.20
N THR A 128 8.42 -4.61 6.33
CA THR A 128 9.73 -5.27 6.18
C THR A 128 10.79 -4.33 5.63
N LEU A 129 11.98 -4.86 5.40
CA LEU A 129 13.05 -4.16 4.68
C LEU A 129 13.16 -4.72 3.26
N MET A 130 13.28 -3.82 2.28
CA MET A 130 13.52 -4.15 0.88
C MET A 130 14.72 -3.32 0.42
N ILE A 131 15.80 -3.98 0.03
CA ILE A 131 17.09 -3.32 -0.30
C ILE A 131 17.54 -2.34 0.81
N GLY A 132 17.33 -2.71 2.10
CA GLY A 132 17.67 -1.87 3.24
C GLY A 132 16.68 -0.76 3.58
N VAL A 133 15.65 -0.53 2.78
CA VAL A 133 14.61 0.48 3.00
C VAL A 133 13.40 -0.12 3.70
N ALA A 134 12.89 0.54 4.74
CA ALA A 134 11.66 0.14 5.39
C ALA A 134 10.47 0.36 4.45
N VAL A 135 9.70 -0.69 4.22
CA VAL A 135 8.57 -0.68 3.29
C VAL A 135 7.31 -1.28 3.93
N LEU A 136 6.18 -0.76 3.49
CA LEU A 136 4.88 -1.34 3.66
C LEU A 136 4.51 -2.08 2.37
N VAL A 137 4.11 -3.33 2.46
CA VAL A 137 3.75 -4.15 1.28
C VAL A 137 2.36 -4.74 1.45
N VAL A 138 1.52 -4.55 0.45
CA VAL A 138 0.21 -5.19 0.35
C VAL A 138 0.21 -6.15 -0.83
N PRO A 139 0.29 -7.45 -0.57
CA PRO A 139 0.07 -8.48 -1.59
C PRO A 139 -1.41 -8.52 -2.01
N GLN A 140 -1.67 -8.59 -3.30
CA GLN A 140 -3.01 -8.63 -3.88
C GLN A 140 -3.09 -9.68 -4.99
N ARG A 141 -4.31 -10.16 -5.30
CA ARG A 141 -4.61 -10.89 -6.53
C ARG A 141 -5.03 -9.88 -7.59
N ALA A 142 -4.40 -9.94 -8.75
CA ALA A 142 -4.85 -9.27 -9.95
C ALA A 142 -5.81 -10.18 -10.76
N ALA A 143 -6.32 -9.69 -11.87
CA ALA A 143 -7.11 -10.51 -12.78
C ALA A 143 -6.31 -11.75 -13.25
N GLY A 144 -6.96 -12.93 -13.29
CA GLY A 144 -6.30 -14.17 -13.68
C GLY A 144 -5.42 -14.80 -12.59
N GLU A 145 -5.68 -14.52 -11.31
CA GLU A 145 -4.94 -15.08 -10.15
C GLU A 145 -3.46 -14.64 -10.05
N GLU A 146 -3.02 -13.70 -10.88
CA GLU A 146 -1.66 -13.19 -10.82
C GLU A 146 -1.43 -12.41 -9.53
N ARG A 147 -0.24 -12.53 -8.96
CA ARG A 147 0.14 -11.78 -7.77
C ARG A 147 0.64 -10.39 -8.14
N ARG A 148 0.16 -9.42 -7.38
CA ARG A 148 0.53 -8.02 -7.48
C ARG A 148 0.86 -7.49 -6.09
N TYR A 149 1.89 -6.66 -6.00
CA TYR A 149 2.39 -6.10 -4.75
C TYR A 149 2.34 -4.59 -4.82
N ARG A 150 1.59 -3.98 -3.91
CA ARG A 150 1.67 -2.54 -3.69
C ARG A 150 2.70 -2.30 -2.60
N ILE A 151 3.63 -1.40 -2.84
CA ILE A 151 4.79 -1.14 -2.00
C ILE A 151 4.84 0.36 -1.71
N TRP A 152 5.04 0.72 -0.45
CA TRP A 152 5.21 2.11 -0.05
C TRP A 152 6.45 2.24 0.82
N CYS A 153 7.17 3.37 0.66
CA CYS A 153 8.30 3.75 1.49
C CYS A 153 8.24 5.24 1.84
N ASP A 154 9.01 5.62 2.85
CA ASP A 154 9.23 7.03 3.18
C ASP A 154 9.74 7.79 1.93
N PRO A 155 9.24 9.02 1.68
CA PRO A 155 9.60 9.79 0.49
C PRO A 155 11.10 10.07 0.35
N THR A 156 11.83 10.13 1.47
CA THR A 156 13.29 10.30 1.48
C THR A 156 14.02 9.19 0.73
N PHE A 157 13.50 7.95 0.80
CA PHE A 157 14.08 6.78 0.15
C PHE A 157 13.44 6.43 -1.20
N GLY A 158 12.40 7.16 -1.60
CA GLY A 158 11.67 6.89 -2.84
C GLY A 158 12.55 6.78 -4.08
N PRO A 159 13.41 7.78 -4.39
CA PRO A 159 14.32 7.73 -5.53
C PRO A 159 15.26 6.53 -5.49
N TYR A 160 15.92 6.29 -4.35
CA TYR A 160 16.84 5.18 -4.16
C TYR A 160 16.16 3.81 -4.37
N LEU A 161 15.00 3.59 -3.73
CA LEU A 161 14.26 2.33 -3.85
C LEU A 161 13.77 2.13 -5.29
N SER A 162 13.31 3.22 -5.93
CA SER A 162 12.85 3.21 -7.32
C SER A 162 13.94 2.75 -8.28
N GLU A 163 15.14 3.32 -8.16
CA GLU A 163 16.28 3.00 -9.00
C GLU A 163 16.75 1.56 -8.75
N SER A 164 17.06 1.22 -7.50
CA SER A 164 17.62 -0.09 -7.15
C SER A 164 16.66 -1.25 -7.43
N LEU A 165 15.37 -1.10 -7.12
CA LEU A 165 14.37 -2.11 -7.44
C LEU A 165 14.12 -2.21 -8.95
N GLY A 166 14.15 -1.06 -9.64
CA GLY A 166 14.03 -0.99 -11.09
C GLY A 166 15.15 -1.75 -11.82
N GLU A 167 16.39 -1.64 -11.35
CA GLU A 167 17.53 -2.39 -11.90
C GLU A 167 17.30 -3.90 -11.79
N VAL A 168 16.91 -4.40 -10.62
CA VAL A 168 16.63 -5.84 -10.43
C VAL A 168 15.47 -6.31 -11.33
N VAL A 169 14.43 -5.49 -11.48
CA VAL A 169 13.30 -5.82 -12.38
C VAL A 169 13.78 -5.92 -13.84
N ILE A 170 14.63 -5.02 -14.31
CA ILE A 170 15.20 -5.06 -15.68
C ILE A 170 16.10 -6.29 -15.84
N GLU A 171 16.95 -6.61 -14.87
CA GLU A 171 17.80 -7.82 -14.90
C GLU A 171 16.95 -9.11 -14.96
N CYS A 172 15.78 -9.12 -14.33
CA CYS A 172 14.81 -10.21 -14.41
C CYS A 172 13.97 -10.20 -15.70
N GLY A 173 14.27 -9.32 -16.68
CA GLY A 173 13.57 -9.23 -17.97
C GLY A 173 12.25 -8.46 -17.92
N GLY A 174 12.00 -7.71 -16.85
CA GLY A 174 10.81 -6.89 -16.67
C GLY A 174 10.93 -5.49 -17.29
N ARG A 175 9.91 -4.67 -17.04
CA ARG A 175 9.83 -3.28 -17.51
C ARG A 175 9.46 -2.34 -16.38
N CYS A 176 10.04 -1.13 -16.38
CA CYS A 176 9.72 -0.06 -15.45
C CYS A 176 8.94 1.05 -16.15
N THR A 177 7.89 1.57 -15.48
CA THR A 177 7.07 2.68 -15.95
C THR A 177 6.91 3.75 -14.87
N GLY A 178 6.94 5.03 -15.28
CA GLY A 178 6.85 6.16 -14.35
C GLY A 178 8.10 6.39 -13.48
N VAL A 179 9.14 5.58 -13.66
CA VAL A 179 10.44 5.71 -13.00
C VAL A 179 11.33 6.58 -13.89
N SER A 180 11.73 7.76 -13.41
CA SER A 180 12.73 8.59 -14.12
C SER A 180 14.08 7.88 -14.05
N ARG A 181 14.74 7.76 -15.22
CA ARG A 181 16.17 7.44 -15.28
C ARG A 181 16.98 8.67 -14.93
#